data_759bd549d099ae8469c49e2f5ca38e4e
#
_entry.id   759bd549d099ae8469c49e2f5ca38e4e
#
_cell.length_a   1.000
_cell.length_b   1.000
_cell.length_c   1.000
_cell.angle_alpha   90.00
_cell.angle_beta   90.00
_cell.angle_gamma   90.00
#
_symmetry.space_group_name_H-M   'P 1'
#
loop_
_entity.id
_entity.type
_entity.pdbx_description
1 polymer ?
#
loop_
_entity_poly.entity_id
_entity_poly.type
_entity_poly.pdbx_seq_one_letter_code
_entity_poly.pdbx_strand_id
1 'polypeptide(L)'
;MNLVDRFLHYVSFDTQSDELTNLTPSTPGQMLFAQKLAEELERIGLTEVTLDDNGYLMASLPSNIDKDVPVVGFIAHLDTSPDMSGRHVSPRIVKNYDGKDIVLCAEEDIVLKPAEFPELHHYIGQDLIVTNGKTLLGADDKAGIAEIVTAMEYLLKQPEIKHGKIRVAFNPDEEIGKGAHKFDVKAFGADWAYTMDGGEIGELEYENFNAAVARVTFKGRNVHPGYAKHKMINSIRIANQYAIMLSLIHI
;
A
#
# COMPACT_ATOMS: atom_id res chain seq x y z
N MET A 1 -9.80 -19.52 -3.39
CA MET A 1 -10.55 -18.47 -2.63
C MET A 1 -11.04 -17.46 -3.67
N ASN A 2 -12.19 -16.79 -3.49
CA ASN A 2 -12.55 -15.69 -4.40
C ASN A 2 -11.78 -14.41 -4.03
N LEU A 3 -11.81 -13.40 -4.90
CA LEU A 3 -11.06 -12.15 -4.73
C LEU A 3 -11.44 -11.41 -3.44
N VAL A 4 -12.72 -11.25 -3.18
CA VAL A 4 -13.22 -10.50 -2.01
C VAL A 4 -12.83 -11.20 -0.70
N ASP A 5 -13.03 -12.52 -0.61
CA ASP A 5 -12.65 -13.28 0.59
C ASP A 5 -11.13 -13.24 0.83
N ARG A 6 -10.33 -13.26 -0.24
CA ARG A 6 -8.87 -13.13 -0.17
C ARG A 6 -8.48 -11.76 0.36
N PHE A 7 -9.03 -10.71 -0.19
CA PHE A 7 -8.82 -9.34 0.28
C PHE A 7 -9.19 -9.18 1.76
N LEU A 8 -10.40 -9.62 2.15
CA LEU A 8 -10.85 -9.55 3.54
C LEU A 8 -9.94 -10.34 4.50
N HIS A 9 -9.36 -11.44 4.03
CA HIS A 9 -8.37 -12.17 4.80
C HIS A 9 -7.06 -11.39 4.93
N TYR A 10 -6.56 -10.78 3.85
CA TYR A 10 -5.30 -10.06 3.86
C TYR A 10 -5.34 -8.80 4.73
N VAL A 11 -6.44 -8.05 4.74
CA VAL A 11 -6.57 -6.86 5.58
C VAL A 11 -6.63 -7.18 7.08
N SER A 12 -6.80 -8.43 7.47
CA SER A 12 -6.74 -8.85 8.87
C SER A 12 -5.32 -8.86 9.47
N PHE A 13 -4.28 -8.84 8.62
CA PHE A 13 -2.89 -8.75 9.06
C PHE A 13 -2.51 -7.29 9.34
N ASP A 14 -1.91 -7.05 10.50
CA ASP A 14 -1.29 -5.77 10.84
C ASP A 14 0.10 -5.70 10.20
N THR A 15 0.22 -4.93 9.14
CA THR A 15 1.45 -4.77 8.36
C THR A 15 1.92 -3.33 8.28
N GLN A 16 1.46 -2.47 9.19
CA GLN A 16 1.87 -1.07 9.24
C GLN A 16 3.39 -0.94 9.26
N SER A 17 3.94 -0.12 8.36
CA SER A 17 5.36 0.20 8.33
C SER A 17 5.76 1.18 9.43
N ASP A 18 7.06 1.26 9.74
CA ASP A 18 7.62 2.16 10.75
C ASP A 18 8.87 2.87 10.21
N GLU A 19 8.75 4.15 9.91
CA GLU A 19 9.87 4.96 9.39
C GLU A 19 10.98 5.25 10.40
N LEU A 20 10.73 4.98 11.68
CA LEU A 20 11.71 5.24 12.75
C LEU A 20 12.72 4.10 12.92
N THR A 21 12.47 2.95 12.30
CA THR A 21 13.41 1.82 12.34
C THR A 21 14.39 1.83 11.17
N ASN A 22 15.55 1.19 11.38
CA ASN A 22 16.52 0.93 10.33
C ASN A 22 16.45 -0.53 9.82
N LEU A 23 15.40 -1.26 10.21
CA LEU A 23 15.18 -2.64 9.79
C LEU A 23 14.47 -2.70 8.44
N THR A 24 14.56 -3.84 7.78
CA THR A 24 13.79 -4.22 6.60
C THR A 24 13.40 -5.70 6.75
N PRO A 25 12.10 -6.06 6.80
CA PRO A 25 10.98 -5.11 6.87
C PRO A 25 11.01 -4.30 8.17
N SER A 26 10.44 -3.10 8.13
CA SER A 26 10.44 -2.17 9.28
C SER A 26 9.62 -2.69 10.46
N THR A 27 8.68 -3.60 10.21
CA THR A 27 7.84 -4.22 11.25
C THR A 27 7.73 -5.74 11.04
N PRO A 28 7.65 -6.52 12.14
CA PRO A 28 7.54 -7.97 12.05
C PRO A 28 6.22 -8.46 11.43
N GLY A 29 5.17 -7.64 11.44
CA GLY A 29 3.88 -7.98 10.84
C GLY A 29 3.96 -8.19 9.33
N GLN A 30 4.80 -7.43 8.65
CA GLN A 30 5.06 -7.59 7.22
C GLN A 30 5.71 -8.95 6.91
N MET A 31 6.72 -9.35 7.69
CA MET A 31 7.36 -10.65 7.53
C MET A 31 6.37 -11.80 7.79
N LEU A 32 5.54 -11.69 8.83
CA LEU A 32 4.50 -12.68 9.11
C LEU A 32 3.52 -12.82 7.94
N PHE A 33 3.08 -11.70 7.40
CA PHE A 33 2.18 -11.70 6.25
C PHE A 33 2.85 -12.30 5.01
N ALA A 34 4.10 -11.92 4.72
CA ALA A 34 4.88 -12.48 3.61
C ALA A 34 5.02 -14.01 3.72
N GLN A 35 5.27 -14.55 4.93
CA GLN A 35 5.32 -15.99 5.16
C GLN A 35 3.99 -16.68 4.86
N LYS A 36 2.86 -16.09 5.31
CA LYS A 36 1.53 -16.64 5.02
C LYS A 36 1.17 -16.57 3.55
N LEU A 37 1.58 -15.51 2.89
CA LEU A 37 1.42 -15.35 1.45
C LEU A 37 2.27 -16.37 0.68
N ALA A 38 3.52 -16.61 1.08
CA ALA A 38 4.37 -17.65 0.50
C ALA A 38 3.72 -19.04 0.58
N GLU A 39 3.22 -19.42 1.77
CA GLU A 39 2.46 -20.67 1.96
C GLU A 39 1.23 -20.75 1.02
N GLU A 40 0.56 -19.63 0.77
CA GLU A 40 -0.57 -19.57 -0.14
C GLU A 40 -0.14 -19.74 -1.60
N LEU A 41 0.94 -19.06 -2.02
CA LEU A 41 1.46 -19.17 -3.40
C LEU A 41 1.89 -20.59 -3.73
N GLU A 42 2.58 -21.28 -2.81
CA GLU A 42 2.93 -22.69 -2.96
C GLU A 42 1.68 -23.56 -3.04
N ARG A 43 0.70 -23.35 -2.17
CA ARG A 43 -0.55 -24.11 -2.10
C ARG A 43 -1.40 -24.00 -3.37
N ILE A 44 -1.42 -22.84 -4.02
CA ILE A 44 -2.14 -22.65 -5.28
C ILE A 44 -1.38 -23.22 -6.50
N GLY A 45 -0.08 -23.50 -6.35
CA GLY A 45 0.73 -24.17 -7.37
C GLY A 45 1.71 -23.26 -8.11
N LEU A 46 2.03 -22.08 -7.59
CA LEU A 46 3.14 -21.29 -8.12
C LEU A 46 4.48 -21.97 -7.82
N THR A 47 5.46 -21.71 -8.64
CA THR A 47 6.81 -22.26 -8.54
C THR A 47 7.83 -21.17 -8.21
N GLU A 48 9.06 -21.56 -7.90
CA GLU A 48 10.15 -20.64 -7.59
C GLU A 48 9.76 -19.64 -6.48
N VAL A 49 8.96 -20.10 -5.50
CA VAL A 49 8.56 -19.27 -4.35
C VAL A 49 9.78 -19.06 -3.46
N THR A 50 10.16 -17.82 -3.28
CA THR A 50 11.29 -17.42 -2.45
C THR A 50 10.91 -16.24 -1.57
N LEU A 51 11.21 -16.33 -0.29
CA LEU A 51 11.07 -15.23 0.67
C LEU A 51 12.43 -15.00 1.30
N ASP A 52 12.98 -13.81 1.14
CA ASP A 52 14.28 -13.47 1.73
C ASP A 52 14.14 -12.91 3.16
N ASP A 53 15.30 -12.76 3.83
CA ASP A 53 15.35 -12.23 5.20
C ASP A 53 14.90 -10.76 5.33
N ASN A 54 14.78 -10.06 4.22
CA ASN A 54 14.30 -8.68 4.17
C ASN A 54 12.80 -8.58 3.84
N GLY A 55 12.10 -9.70 3.69
CA GLY A 55 10.67 -9.74 3.45
C GLY A 55 10.24 -9.62 1.98
N TYR A 56 11.18 -9.68 1.03
CA TYR A 56 10.83 -9.73 -0.40
C TYR A 56 10.40 -11.15 -0.78
N LEU A 57 9.16 -11.27 -1.17
CA LEU A 57 8.56 -12.52 -1.63
C LEU A 57 8.44 -12.52 -3.15
N MET A 58 8.96 -13.53 -3.80
CA MET A 58 8.88 -13.69 -5.25
C MET A 58 8.38 -15.08 -5.62
N ALA A 59 7.67 -15.19 -6.74
CA ALA A 59 7.22 -16.47 -7.28
C ALA A 59 7.05 -16.42 -8.79
N SER A 60 6.82 -17.59 -9.41
CA SER A 60 6.58 -17.73 -10.85
C SER A 60 5.32 -18.51 -11.13
N LEU A 61 4.60 -18.06 -12.15
CA LEU A 61 3.68 -18.88 -12.92
C LEU A 61 4.43 -19.35 -14.18
N PRO A 62 4.71 -20.68 -14.36
CA PRO A 62 5.43 -21.17 -15.51
C PRO A 62 4.67 -20.90 -16.81
N SER A 63 5.41 -20.69 -17.91
CA SER A 63 4.81 -20.63 -19.25
C SER A 63 4.05 -21.90 -19.59
N ASN A 64 2.92 -21.78 -20.27
CA ASN A 64 2.17 -22.90 -20.86
C ASN A 64 2.17 -22.90 -22.40
N ILE A 65 3.16 -22.21 -23.01
CA ILE A 65 3.38 -22.15 -24.46
C ILE A 65 4.85 -22.49 -24.78
N ASP A 66 5.05 -23.08 -25.99
CA ASP A 66 6.37 -23.37 -26.53
C ASP A 66 6.92 -22.24 -27.41
N LYS A 67 6.78 -21.01 -26.93
CA LYS A 67 7.31 -19.82 -27.59
C LYS A 67 8.19 -19.05 -26.63
N ASP A 68 9.28 -18.53 -27.14
CA ASP A 68 10.08 -17.57 -26.45
C ASP A 68 9.34 -16.21 -26.51
N VAL A 69 8.83 -15.79 -25.37
CA VAL A 69 8.10 -14.52 -25.19
C VAL A 69 8.62 -13.83 -23.94
N PRO A 70 8.54 -12.50 -23.89
CA PRO A 70 8.99 -11.77 -22.72
C PRO A 70 8.32 -12.21 -21.42
N VAL A 71 9.07 -12.13 -20.33
CA VAL A 71 8.59 -12.40 -18.98
C VAL A 71 7.97 -11.13 -18.42
N VAL A 72 6.70 -11.19 -18.08
CA VAL A 72 5.98 -10.08 -17.47
C VAL A 72 5.93 -10.25 -15.95
N GLY A 73 6.18 -9.16 -15.22
CA GLY A 73 6.10 -9.11 -13.77
C GLY A 73 4.86 -8.37 -13.27
N PHE A 74 4.37 -8.77 -12.09
CA PHE A 74 3.39 -8.02 -11.32
C PHE A 74 3.92 -7.85 -9.90
N ILE A 75 3.79 -6.65 -9.36
CA ILE A 75 4.32 -6.26 -8.07
C ILE A 75 3.23 -5.58 -7.24
N ALA A 76 3.20 -5.84 -5.95
CA ALA A 76 2.36 -5.16 -4.98
C ALA A 76 3.10 -5.07 -3.64
N HIS A 77 2.78 -4.08 -2.79
CA HIS A 77 3.47 -3.97 -1.51
C HIS A 77 2.69 -4.59 -0.34
N LEU A 78 3.44 -5.03 0.67
CA LEU A 78 2.93 -5.77 1.82
C LEU A 78 2.45 -4.85 2.94
N ASP A 79 3.09 -3.71 3.08
CA ASP A 79 2.86 -2.80 4.20
C ASP A 79 1.64 -1.91 3.99
N THR A 80 1.23 -1.28 5.06
CA THR A 80 0.24 -0.21 5.07
C THR A 80 0.86 1.04 5.69
N SER A 81 0.34 2.20 5.31
CA SER A 81 0.84 3.51 5.75
C SER A 81 0.95 3.63 7.27
N PRO A 82 2.01 4.28 7.78
CA PRO A 82 2.15 4.60 9.19
C PRO A 82 1.18 5.71 9.68
N ASP A 83 0.49 6.39 8.78
CA ASP A 83 -0.36 7.54 9.11
C ASP A 83 -1.57 7.18 9.98
N MET A 84 -2.06 5.94 9.88
CA MET A 84 -3.17 5.46 10.68
C MET A 84 -3.02 3.96 10.97
N SER A 85 -3.56 3.53 12.12
CA SER A 85 -3.47 2.13 12.54
C SER A 85 -4.05 1.14 11.53
N GLY A 86 -3.31 0.07 11.26
CA GLY A 86 -3.77 -1.12 10.52
C GLY A 86 -4.18 -2.29 11.44
N ARG A 87 -4.33 -2.05 12.76
CA ARG A 87 -4.66 -3.09 13.75
C ARG A 87 -6.15 -3.27 13.90
N HIS A 88 -6.57 -4.53 13.96
CA HIS A 88 -7.96 -4.90 14.19
C HIS A 88 -8.92 -4.28 13.17
N VAL A 89 -8.50 -4.27 11.91
CA VAL A 89 -9.35 -3.81 10.82
C VAL A 89 -10.68 -4.56 10.84
N SER A 90 -11.78 -3.82 10.81
CA SER A 90 -13.15 -4.36 10.84
C SER A 90 -13.86 -4.03 9.53
N PRO A 91 -13.60 -4.79 8.47
CA PRO A 91 -14.18 -4.50 7.16
C PRO A 91 -15.64 -4.94 7.12
N ARG A 92 -16.46 -4.21 6.36
CA ARG A 92 -17.82 -4.60 6.00
C ARG A 92 -18.14 -4.23 4.57
N ILE A 93 -19.10 -4.94 4.00
CA ILE A 93 -19.56 -4.69 2.62
C ILE A 93 -20.84 -3.87 2.65
N VAL A 94 -20.81 -2.72 2.02
CA VAL A 94 -21.99 -1.90 1.69
C VAL A 94 -22.48 -2.36 0.32
N LYS A 95 -23.62 -3.04 0.29
CA LYS A 95 -24.18 -3.58 -0.93
C LYS A 95 -24.93 -2.52 -1.72
N ASN A 96 -24.72 -2.51 -3.06
CA ASN A 96 -25.47 -1.67 -3.99
C ASN A 96 -25.55 -0.21 -3.51
N TYR A 97 -24.37 0.41 -3.35
CA TYR A 97 -24.25 1.75 -2.80
C TYR A 97 -25.18 2.75 -3.47
N ASP A 98 -25.95 3.50 -2.69
CA ASP A 98 -27.03 4.37 -3.17
C ASP A 98 -26.64 5.85 -3.33
N GLY A 99 -25.37 6.19 -3.14
CA GLY A 99 -24.87 7.56 -3.27
C GLY A 99 -25.06 8.44 -2.04
N LYS A 100 -25.52 7.87 -0.90
CA LYS A 100 -25.70 8.62 0.34
C LYS A 100 -24.54 8.44 1.30
N ASP A 101 -24.61 9.18 2.40
CA ASP A 101 -23.67 9.07 3.51
C ASP A 101 -23.58 7.62 4.03
N ILE A 102 -22.36 7.14 4.27
CA ILE A 102 -22.11 5.84 4.85
C ILE A 102 -21.66 6.03 6.31
N VAL A 103 -22.51 5.66 7.26
CA VAL A 103 -22.14 5.67 8.68
C VAL A 103 -21.13 4.55 8.91
N LEU A 104 -19.89 4.91 9.24
CA LEU A 104 -18.81 3.96 9.53
C LEU A 104 -18.83 3.52 10.99
N CYS A 105 -18.97 4.46 11.94
CA CYS A 105 -19.13 4.22 13.36
C CYS A 105 -20.15 5.21 13.95
N ALA A 106 -21.30 4.71 14.37
CA ALA A 106 -22.36 5.56 14.93
C ALA A 106 -22.02 6.12 16.31
N GLU A 107 -21.28 5.34 17.11
CA GLU A 107 -20.90 5.71 18.48
C GLU A 107 -19.92 6.89 18.52
N GLU A 108 -19.15 7.09 17.46
CA GLU A 108 -18.14 8.16 17.34
C GLU A 108 -18.50 9.18 16.25
N ASP A 109 -19.70 9.08 15.68
CA ASP A 109 -20.18 9.96 14.61
C ASP A 109 -19.23 10.01 13.39
N ILE A 110 -18.62 8.86 13.07
CA ILE A 110 -17.73 8.74 11.90
C ILE A 110 -18.58 8.39 10.69
N VAL A 111 -18.61 9.30 9.72
CA VAL A 111 -19.43 9.20 8.51
C VAL A 111 -18.59 9.51 7.28
N LEU A 112 -18.62 8.63 6.29
CA LEU A 112 -18.06 8.86 4.97
C LEU A 112 -19.11 9.54 4.10
N LYS A 113 -18.86 10.79 3.70
CA LYS A 113 -19.83 11.64 3.04
C LYS A 113 -19.44 11.96 1.60
N PRO A 114 -20.32 11.74 0.61
CA PRO A 114 -20.06 12.13 -0.77
C PRO A 114 -19.81 13.63 -0.95
N ALA A 115 -20.32 14.46 -0.05
CA ALA A 115 -20.04 15.90 -0.07
C ALA A 115 -18.57 16.24 0.24
N GLU A 116 -17.86 15.37 0.98
CA GLU A 116 -16.44 15.50 1.32
C GLU A 116 -15.57 14.69 0.34
N PHE A 117 -16.10 13.59 -0.20
CA PHE A 117 -15.47 12.66 -1.13
C PHE A 117 -16.35 12.44 -2.38
N PRO A 118 -16.34 13.41 -3.32
CA PRO A 118 -17.25 13.38 -4.50
C PRO A 118 -17.05 12.17 -5.41
N GLU A 119 -15.87 11.58 -5.43
CA GLU A 119 -15.53 10.37 -6.19
C GLU A 119 -16.41 9.17 -5.83
N LEU A 120 -17.01 9.15 -4.64
CA LEU A 120 -17.96 8.11 -4.23
C LEU A 120 -19.17 8.01 -5.20
N HIS A 121 -19.50 9.09 -5.91
CA HIS A 121 -20.58 9.06 -6.90
C HIS A 121 -20.30 8.14 -8.09
N HIS A 122 -19.02 7.85 -8.39
CA HIS A 122 -18.63 6.92 -9.45
C HIS A 122 -18.99 5.47 -9.13
N TYR A 123 -19.23 5.18 -7.85
CA TYR A 123 -19.47 3.81 -7.36
C TYR A 123 -20.94 3.54 -7.02
N ILE A 124 -21.88 4.43 -7.39
CA ILE A 124 -23.31 4.20 -7.17
C ILE A 124 -23.75 2.93 -7.91
N GLY A 125 -24.46 2.06 -7.22
CA GLY A 125 -24.90 0.76 -7.73
C GLY A 125 -23.86 -0.36 -7.59
N GLN A 126 -22.66 -0.06 -7.05
CA GLN A 126 -21.62 -1.04 -6.80
C GLN A 126 -21.57 -1.44 -5.32
N ASP A 127 -20.93 -2.56 -5.04
CA ASP A 127 -20.62 -2.98 -3.68
C ASP A 127 -19.33 -2.31 -3.22
N LEU A 128 -19.32 -1.73 -2.03
CA LEU A 128 -18.15 -1.09 -1.44
C LEU A 128 -17.67 -1.87 -0.21
N ILE A 129 -16.37 -2.03 -0.07
CA ILE A 129 -15.76 -2.52 1.17
C ILE A 129 -15.27 -1.32 1.95
N VAL A 130 -15.74 -1.17 3.18
CA VAL A 130 -15.38 -0.07 4.08
C VAL A 130 -14.93 -0.62 5.44
N THR A 131 -14.16 0.16 6.19
CA THR A 131 -13.86 -0.12 7.60
C THR A 131 -14.78 0.65 8.53
N ASN A 132 -14.57 0.54 9.84
CA ASN A 132 -15.29 1.31 10.85
C ASN A 132 -14.79 2.77 11.00
N GLY A 133 -13.85 3.21 10.16
CA GLY A 133 -13.28 4.55 10.21
C GLY A 133 -12.25 4.79 11.32
N LYS A 134 -11.94 3.79 12.13
CA LYS A 134 -10.93 3.87 13.21
C LYS A 134 -9.57 3.33 12.80
N THR A 135 -9.50 2.69 11.64
CA THR A 135 -8.29 2.13 11.06
C THR A 135 -8.24 2.41 9.57
N LEU A 136 -7.09 2.26 8.96
CA LEU A 136 -7.02 2.03 7.52
C LEU A 136 -7.79 0.76 7.17
N LEU A 137 -8.33 0.69 5.96
CA LEU A 137 -8.82 -0.57 5.39
C LEU A 137 -7.64 -1.45 4.95
N GLY A 138 -6.59 -0.84 4.44
CA GLY A 138 -5.42 -1.52 3.88
C GLY A 138 -5.65 -2.00 2.45
N ALA A 139 -6.55 -1.35 1.69
CA ALA A 139 -6.73 -1.64 0.27
C ALA A 139 -5.46 -1.34 -0.51
N ASP A 140 -4.80 -0.28 -0.16
CA ASP A 140 -3.45 0.06 -0.54
C ASP A 140 -2.48 -0.69 0.39
N ASP A 141 -1.74 -1.73 -0.08
CA ASP A 141 -1.89 -2.32 -1.42
C ASP A 141 -2.30 -3.82 -1.34
N LYS A 142 -3.04 -4.21 -0.30
CA LYS A 142 -3.54 -5.59 -0.17
C LYS A 142 -4.60 -5.94 -1.22
N ALA A 143 -5.20 -4.93 -1.88
CA ALA A 143 -6.07 -5.16 -3.02
C ALA A 143 -5.24 -5.67 -4.21
N GLY A 144 -4.15 -5.01 -4.56
CA GLY A 144 -3.25 -5.44 -5.60
C GLY A 144 -2.66 -6.84 -5.34
N ILE A 145 -2.28 -7.13 -4.08
CA ILE A 145 -1.86 -8.49 -3.70
C ILE A 145 -2.98 -9.51 -3.99
N ALA A 146 -4.21 -9.22 -3.56
CA ALA A 146 -5.34 -10.13 -3.74
C ALA A 146 -5.68 -10.34 -5.23
N GLU A 147 -5.58 -9.30 -6.03
CA GLU A 147 -5.79 -9.34 -7.49
C GLU A 147 -4.74 -10.20 -8.17
N ILE A 148 -3.44 -9.97 -7.89
CA ILE A 148 -2.34 -10.76 -8.44
C ILE A 148 -2.54 -12.25 -8.11
N VAL A 149 -2.72 -12.59 -6.83
CA VAL A 149 -2.84 -13.98 -6.40
C VAL A 149 -4.08 -14.65 -6.98
N THR A 150 -5.19 -13.91 -7.08
CA THR A 150 -6.43 -14.44 -7.69
C THR A 150 -6.26 -14.68 -9.19
N ALA A 151 -5.59 -13.76 -9.88
CA ALA A 151 -5.30 -13.92 -11.31
C ALA A 151 -4.38 -15.13 -11.57
N MET A 152 -3.34 -15.31 -10.74
CA MET A 152 -2.44 -16.48 -10.87
C MET A 152 -3.20 -17.79 -10.61
N GLU A 153 -4.01 -17.86 -9.56
CA GLU A 153 -4.85 -19.02 -9.25
C GLU A 153 -5.85 -19.32 -10.39
N TYR A 154 -6.40 -18.27 -11.00
CA TYR A 154 -7.32 -18.41 -12.13
C TYR A 154 -6.61 -18.99 -13.35
N LEU A 155 -5.45 -18.47 -13.74
CA LEU A 155 -4.68 -18.94 -14.88
C LEU A 155 -4.23 -20.41 -14.70
N LEU A 156 -3.83 -20.79 -13.48
CA LEU A 156 -3.49 -22.18 -13.16
C LEU A 156 -4.66 -23.15 -13.35
N LYS A 157 -5.89 -22.69 -13.10
CA LYS A 157 -7.12 -23.48 -13.27
C LYS A 157 -7.67 -23.50 -14.70
N GLN A 158 -7.15 -22.64 -15.57
CA GLN A 158 -7.61 -22.44 -16.94
C GLN A 158 -6.44 -22.64 -17.94
N PRO A 159 -5.93 -23.87 -18.10
CA PRO A 159 -4.74 -24.14 -18.92
C PRO A 159 -4.93 -23.86 -20.42
N GLU A 160 -6.15 -23.65 -20.87
CA GLU A 160 -6.49 -23.20 -22.22
C GLU A 160 -6.12 -21.74 -22.46
N ILE A 161 -6.03 -20.89 -21.41
CA ILE A 161 -5.52 -19.52 -21.52
C ILE A 161 -4.01 -19.58 -21.68
N LYS A 162 -3.54 -19.20 -22.86
CA LYS A 162 -2.11 -19.29 -23.21
C LYS A 162 -1.36 -18.05 -22.72
N HIS A 163 -0.25 -18.29 -22.02
CA HIS A 163 0.61 -17.22 -21.47
C HIS A 163 2.08 -17.65 -21.44
N GLY A 164 2.98 -16.66 -21.49
CA GLY A 164 4.40 -16.83 -21.16
C GLY A 164 4.62 -17.00 -19.65
N LYS A 165 5.89 -17.05 -19.25
CA LYS A 165 6.23 -17.01 -17.82
C LYS A 165 5.77 -15.69 -17.22
N ILE A 166 5.12 -15.74 -16.06
CA ILE A 166 4.75 -14.55 -15.29
C ILE A 166 5.52 -14.59 -13.97
N ARG A 167 6.10 -13.46 -13.60
CA ARG A 167 6.73 -13.27 -12.29
C ARG A 167 5.82 -12.45 -11.40
N VAL A 168 5.78 -12.78 -10.11
CA VAL A 168 5.11 -11.97 -9.10
C VAL A 168 6.10 -11.64 -7.99
N ALA A 169 5.99 -10.42 -7.45
CA ALA A 169 6.79 -10.00 -6.31
C ALA A 169 5.95 -9.18 -5.33
N PHE A 170 6.26 -9.34 -4.05
CA PHE A 170 5.63 -8.59 -2.97
C PHE A 170 6.73 -8.00 -2.11
N ASN A 171 6.76 -6.67 -1.98
CA ASN A 171 7.83 -5.95 -1.32
C ASN A 171 7.36 -5.29 -0.01
N PRO A 172 8.21 -5.20 1.00
CA PRO A 172 7.92 -4.47 2.22
C PRO A 172 8.23 -2.97 2.07
N ASP A 173 7.74 -2.17 3.04
CA ASP A 173 8.20 -0.80 3.32
C ASP A 173 8.07 0.18 2.15
N GLU A 174 7.06 0.00 1.29
CA GLU A 174 6.79 0.92 0.18
C GLU A 174 6.36 2.29 0.72
N GLU A 175 5.42 2.32 1.62
CA GLU A 175 4.78 3.49 2.22
C GLU A 175 5.75 4.44 2.97
N ILE A 176 6.94 3.96 3.27
CA ILE A 176 8.04 4.75 3.85
C ILE A 176 9.20 4.96 2.87
N GLY A 177 8.95 4.74 1.56
CA GLY A 177 9.89 4.97 0.48
C GLY A 177 11.09 4.01 0.46
N LYS A 178 10.97 2.84 1.06
CA LYS A 178 12.06 1.85 1.12
C LYS A 178 11.79 0.59 0.28
N GLY A 179 10.63 0.48 -0.37
CA GLY A 179 10.20 -0.71 -1.08
C GLY A 179 11.17 -1.24 -2.14
N ALA A 180 11.89 -0.37 -2.82
CA ALA A 180 12.87 -0.76 -3.83
C ALA A 180 14.31 -0.97 -3.32
N HIS A 181 14.62 -0.62 -2.06
CA HIS A 181 16.02 -0.50 -1.57
C HIS A 181 16.83 -1.79 -1.64
N LYS A 182 16.19 -2.93 -1.42
CA LYS A 182 16.86 -4.25 -1.45
C LYS A 182 16.21 -5.21 -2.46
N PHE A 183 15.36 -4.69 -3.34
CA PHE A 183 14.71 -5.50 -4.36
C PHE A 183 15.75 -6.01 -5.36
N ASP A 184 15.87 -7.33 -5.47
CA ASP A 184 16.77 -7.95 -6.44
C ASP A 184 16.11 -8.06 -7.81
N VAL A 185 16.26 -7.01 -8.62
CA VAL A 185 15.74 -6.93 -9.98
C VAL A 185 16.24 -8.08 -10.85
N LYS A 186 17.49 -8.53 -10.62
CA LYS A 186 18.08 -9.62 -11.40
C LYS A 186 17.46 -10.97 -11.03
N ALA A 187 17.24 -11.24 -9.75
CA ALA A 187 16.56 -12.43 -9.28
C ALA A 187 15.08 -12.42 -9.66
N PHE A 188 14.44 -11.25 -9.70
CA PHE A 188 13.07 -11.11 -10.18
C PHE A 188 12.96 -11.54 -11.64
N GLY A 189 13.87 -11.11 -12.51
CA GLY A 189 14.04 -11.67 -13.86
C GLY A 189 12.84 -11.46 -14.79
N ALA A 190 12.08 -10.39 -14.66
CA ALA A 190 11.08 -9.95 -15.61
C ALA A 190 11.68 -8.97 -16.63
N ASP A 191 11.20 -8.98 -17.87
CA ASP A 191 11.59 -8.00 -18.88
C ASP A 191 10.98 -6.63 -18.62
N TRP A 192 9.76 -6.60 -18.08
CA TRP A 192 9.09 -5.44 -17.49
C TRP A 192 8.07 -5.89 -16.45
N ALA A 193 7.63 -4.97 -15.61
CA ALA A 193 6.64 -5.25 -14.59
C ALA A 193 5.62 -4.12 -14.45
N TYR A 194 4.46 -4.49 -13.94
CA TYR A 194 3.41 -3.57 -13.51
C TYR A 194 3.30 -3.63 -11.99
N THR A 195 3.31 -2.48 -11.32
CA THR A 195 2.87 -2.37 -9.93
C THR A 195 1.35 -2.27 -9.92
N MET A 196 0.72 -3.12 -9.10
CA MET A 196 -0.75 -3.17 -8.96
C MET A 196 -1.21 -2.26 -7.81
N ASP A 197 -0.74 -1.03 -7.84
CA ASP A 197 -0.85 0.01 -6.81
C ASP A 197 -1.44 1.28 -7.44
N GLY A 198 -2.49 1.09 -8.23
CA GLY A 198 -3.11 2.13 -9.02
C GLY A 198 -4.37 2.72 -8.40
N GLY A 199 -4.91 3.76 -9.04
CA GLY A 199 -6.14 4.43 -8.68
C GLY A 199 -7.39 3.82 -9.30
N GLU A 200 -7.96 4.48 -10.30
CA GLU A 200 -9.23 4.06 -10.91
C GLU A 200 -9.04 2.91 -11.92
N ILE A 201 -10.10 2.15 -12.14
CA ILE A 201 -10.10 1.06 -13.12
C ILE A 201 -9.81 1.60 -14.52
N GLY A 202 -8.76 1.04 -15.16
CA GLY A 202 -8.35 1.40 -16.51
C GLY A 202 -7.25 2.44 -16.58
N GLU A 203 -6.78 2.96 -15.46
CA GLU A 203 -5.59 3.80 -15.41
C GLU A 203 -4.33 2.98 -15.68
N LEU A 204 -3.42 3.59 -16.41
CA LEU A 204 -2.05 3.11 -16.62
C LEU A 204 -1.10 4.29 -16.51
N GLU A 205 -0.37 4.32 -15.42
CA GLU A 205 0.70 5.30 -15.20
C GLU A 205 2.03 4.76 -15.72
N TYR A 206 2.72 5.54 -16.55
CA TYR A 206 4.01 5.17 -17.14
C TYR A 206 5.03 6.31 -17.09
N GLU A 207 4.70 7.39 -16.43
CA GLU A 207 5.57 8.51 -16.16
C GLU A 207 6.08 8.48 -14.73
N ASN A 208 7.24 9.09 -14.50
CA ASN A 208 7.79 9.29 -13.16
C ASN A 208 8.09 10.76 -12.91
N PHE A 209 8.30 11.12 -11.67
CA PHE A 209 8.68 12.47 -11.26
C PHE A 209 9.82 12.41 -10.25
N ASN A 210 10.54 13.52 -10.14
CA ASN A 210 11.55 13.68 -9.10
C ASN A 210 10.90 14.28 -7.85
N ALA A 211 11.14 13.67 -6.71
CA ALA A 211 10.66 14.16 -5.43
C ALA A 211 11.82 14.30 -4.43
N ALA A 212 11.65 15.19 -3.47
CA ALA A 212 12.55 15.32 -2.35
C ALA A 212 11.78 15.74 -1.10
N VAL A 213 12.20 15.26 0.06
CA VAL A 213 11.70 15.68 1.35
C VAL A 213 12.76 16.49 2.09
N ALA A 214 12.37 17.58 2.72
CA ALA A 214 13.25 18.37 3.59
C ALA A 214 12.66 18.41 5.01
N ARG A 215 13.44 17.95 5.98
CA ARG A 215 13.11 18.08 7.41
C ARG A 215 13.86 19.27 7.99
N VAL A 216 13.14 20.31 8.40
CA VAL A 216 13.72 21.55 8.93
C VAL A 216 13.42 21.66 10.41
N THR A 217 14.47 21.75 11.23
CA THR A 217 14.36 21.89 12.67
C THR A 217 14.67 23.32 13.11
N PHE A 218 13.72 23.97 13.75
CA PHE A 218 13.88 25.32 14.30
C PHE A 218 14.18 25.24 15.80
N LYS A 219 15.41 25.60 16.18
CA LYS A 219 15.85 25.65 17.58
C LYS A 219 15.69 27.06 18.13
N GLY A 220 14.80 27.23 19.10
CA GLY A 220 14.62 28.49 19.85
C GLY A 220 15.48 28.55 21.09
N ARG A 221 15.30 29.63 21.87
CA ARG A 221 15.88 29.83 23.19
C ARG A 221 14.77 30.14 24.17
N ASN A 222 14.53 29.27 25.12
CA ASN A 222 13.64 29.53 26.23
C ASN A 222 14.31 30.39 27.26
N VAL A 223 13.54 31.32 27.81
CA VAL A 223 13.95 32.19 28.91
C VAL A 223 12.76 32.38 29.87
N HIS A 224 13.02 32.44 31.15
CA HIS A 224 11.97 32.73 32.13
C HIS A 224 11.21 34.01 31.75
N PRO A 225 9.87 34.03 31.80
CA PRO A 225 9.05 35.14 31.29
C PRO A 225 9.47 36.52 31.77
N GLY A 226 9.86 36.67 33.05
CA GLY A 226 10.33 37.94 33.63
C GLY A 226 11.63 38.48 33.01
N TYR A 227 12.39 37.67 32.27
CA TYR A 227 13.66 38.01 31.63
C TYR A 227 13.68 37.77 30.13
N ALA A 228 12.54 37.44 29.55
CA ALA A 228 12.44 36.97 28.15
C ALA A 228 12.64 38.10 27.12
N LYS A 229 12.34 39.35 27.48
CA LYS A 229 12.42 40.50 26.57
C LYS A 229 13.83 40.60 25.96
N HIS A 230 13.91 40.62 24.63
CA HIS A 230 15.15 40.66 23.83
C HIS A 230 16.12 39.49 24.03
N LYS A 231 15.71 38.43 24.75
CA LYS A 231 16.55 37.25 25.00
C LYS A 231 15.93 35.95 24.47
N MET A 232 14.61 35.83 24.56
CA MET A 232 13.89 34.63 24.06
C MET A 232 13.89 34.60 22.54
N ILE A 233 14.10 33.44 21.98
CA ILE A 233 13.95 33.16 20.55
C ILE A 233 12.79 32.18 20.40
N ASN A 234 11.67 32.64 19.86
CA ASN A 234 10.50 31.82 19.64
C ASN A 234 10.62 31.06 18.32
N SER A 235 10.88 29.75 18.39
CA SER A 235 11.05 28.89 17.22
C SER A 235 9.80 28.80 16.37
N ILE A 236 8.60 28.85 16.96
CA ILE A 236 7.33 28.84 16.23
C ILE A 236 7.22 30.04 15.29
N ARG A 237 7.62 31.26 15.79
CA ARG A 237 7.60 32.46 14.93
C ARG A 237 8.56 32.35 13.76
N ILE A 238 9.74 31.74 13.95
CA ILE A 238 10.72 31.55 12.89
C ILE A 238 10.20 30.52 11.91
N ALA A 239 9.65 29.41 12.40
CA ALA A 239 9.04 28.37 11.54
C ALA A 239 7.90 28.93 10.68
N ASN A 240 7.04 29.76 11.28
CA ASN A 240 5.96 30.41 10.53
C ASN A 240 6.48 31.38 9.45
N GLN A 241 7.51 32.15 9.75
CA GLN A 241 8.15 33.03 8.77
C GLN A 241 8.76 32.22 7.62
N TYR A 242 9.41 31.11 7.92
CA TYR A 242 9.94 30.19 6.91
C TYR A 242 8.82 29.60 6.04
N ALA A 243 7.74 29.12 6.66
CA ALA A 243 6.62 28.55 5.93
C ALA A 243 5.97 29.56 4.95
N ILE A 244 5.83 30.83 5.36
CA ILE A 244 5.30 31.89 4.49
C ILE A 244 6.21 32.16 3.27
N MET A 245 7.51 31.88 3.38
CA MET A 245 8.45 32.05 2.27
C MET A 245 8.37 30.91 1.24
N LEU A 246 7.74 29.78 1.59
CA LEU A 246 7.54 28.69 0.67
C LEU A 246 6.35 28.98 -0.27
N SER A 247 6.50 28.60 -1.53
CA SER A 247 5.41 28.73 -2.50
C SER A 247 4.39 27.62 -2.29
N LEU A 248 3.13 27.97 -2.02
CA LEU A 248 2.04 27.01 -1.85
C LEU A 248 1.59 26.33 -3.16
N ILE A 249 2.00 26.86 -4.31
CA ILE A 249 1.68 26.23 -5.61
C ILE A 249 2.59 25.05 -5.98
N HIS A 250 3.58 24.77 -5.13
CA HIS A 250 4.51 23.66 -5.30
C HIS A 250 4.37 22.62 -4.17
N ILE A 251 3.24 22.64 -3.50
CA ILE A 251 2.89 21.68 -2.44
C ILE A 251 1.74 20.82 -2.93
#